data_e1386dc6f66cd06bbe37c8693e6ca021
#
_entry.id   e1386dc6f66cd06bbe37c8693e6ca021
#
_cell.length_a   1.000
_cell.length_b   1.000
_cell.length_c   1.000
_cell.angle_alpha   90.00
_cell.angle_beta   90.00
_cell.angle_gamma   90.00
#
_symmetry.space_group_name_H-M   'P 1'
#
loop_
_entity.id
_entity.type
_entity.pdbx_description
1 polymer ?
#
loop_
_entity_poly.entity_id
_entity_poly.type
_entity_poly.pdbx_seq_one_letter_code
_entity_poly.pdbx_strand_id
1 'polypeptide(L)'
;MMRVIIDYERDNMVAIPKRNMYVITNRSQKKMRNTTFDWNLLVKWADYSESLISLKYMKEAHPVILVKFSKAHDISDNPSFECWVPYTLRKQDVILSNVKARIRKTTQKYGIEIPTNINHANRLDRENNNTLWRDTLANEITNIGIFLKYC
;
A
#
# COMPACT_ATOMS: atom_id res chain seq x y z
N MET A 1 -5.33 10.07 4.35
CA MET A 1 -5.97 8.77 4.63
C MET A 1 -7.01 8.50 3.56
N MET A 2 -7.10 7.27 3.03
CA MET A 2 -8.10 6.89 2.02
C MET A 2 -9.51 6.91 2.61
N ARG A 3 -10.47 7.51 1.89
CA ARG A 3 -11.88 7.57 2.29
C ARG A 3 -12.72 6.50 1.60
N VAL A 4 -12.67 6.45 0.27
CA VAL A 4 -13.49 5.53 -0.53
C VAL A 4 -12.89 5.34 -1.92
N ILE A 5 -13.13 4.18 -2.54
CA ILE A 5 -12.93 3.95 -3.97
C ILE A 5 -14.22 4.36 -4.66
N ILE A 6 -14.13 5.28 -5.63
CA ILE A 6 -15.29 5.84 -6.34
C ILE A 6 -15.60 5.04 -7.60
N ASP A 7 -14.55 4.75 -8.38
CA ASP A 7 -14.68 4.18 -9.71
C ASP A 7 -13.42 3.37 -10.08
N TYR A 8 -13.43 2.74 -11.24
CA TYR A 8 -12.29 2.00 -11.77
C TYR A 8 -12.14 2.21 -13.27
N GLU A 9 -10.91 2.16 -13.73
CA GLU A 9 -10.53 2.15 -15.13
C GLU A 9 -9.83 0.84 -15.46
N ARG A 10 -10.25 0.19 -16.55
CA ARG A 10 -9.65 -1.04 -17.03
C ARG A 10 -8.97 -0.83 -18.36
N ASP A 11 -7.67 -1.13 -18.43
CA ASP A 11 -6.96 -1.15 -19.70
C ASP A 11 -7.21 -2.48 -20.43
N ASN A 12 -8.11 -2.44 -21.41
CA ASN A 12 -8.48 -3.61 -22.20
C ASN A 12 -7.35 -4.14 -23.10
N MET A 13 -6.30 -3.35 -23.35
CA MET A 13 -5.13 -3.79 -24.13
C MET A 13 -4.22 -4.72 -23.33
N VAL A 14 -4.16 -4.53 -22.02
CA VAL A 14 -3.32 -5.31 -21.09
C VAL A 14 -4.14 -6.39 -20.37
N ALA A 15 -5.46 -6.21 -20.28
CA ALA A 15 -6.36 -7.08 -19.55
C ALA A 15 -6.38 -8.51 -20.10
N ILE A 16 -6.26 -9.48 -19.22
CA ILE A 16 -6.42 -10.91 -19.55
C ILE A 16 -7.92 -11.22 -19.62
N PRO A 17 -8.46 -11.62 -20.79
CA PRO A 17 -9.86 -12.02 -20.88
C PRO A 17 -10.10 -13.34 -20.09
N LYS A 18 -11.31 -13.52 -19.54
CA LYS A 18 -11.67 -14.70 -18.75
C LYS A 18 -11.35 -16.04 -19.45
N ARG A 19 -11.56 -16.11 -20.79
CA ARG A 19 -11.24 -17.29 -21.62
C ARG A 19 -9.76 -17.68 -21.59
N ASN A 20 -8.85 -16.71 -21.39
CA ASN A 20 -7.40 -16.91 -21.39
C ASN A 20 -6.82 -16.94 -19.95
N MET A 21 -7.67 -17.03 -18.95
CA MET A 21 -7.27 -17.01 -17.52
C MET A 21 -6.39 -18.19 -17.13
N TYR A 22 -6.52 -19.32 -17.80
CA TYR A 22 -5.73 -20.50 -17.52
C TYR A 22 -4.79 -20.84 -18.67
N VAL A 23 -3.58 -21.27 -18.33
CA VAL A 23 -2.58 -21.79 -19.26
C VAL A 23 -2.18 -23.19 -18.83
N ILE A 24 -2.01 -24.07 -19.79
CA ILE A 24 -1.42 -25.40 -19.53
C ILE A 24 0.10 -25.23 -19.61
N THR A 25 0.79 -25.57 -18.53
CA THR A 25 2.26 -25.54 -18.47
C THR A 25 2.84 -26.77 -19.16
N ASN A 26 4.16 -26.76 -19.45
CA ASN A 26 4.90 -27.88 -20.06
C ASN A 26 4.80 -29.19 -19.25
N ARG A 27 4.37 -29.12 -17.98
CA ARG A 27 4.12 -30.28 -17.12
C ARG A 27 2.64 -30.69 -17.08
N SER A 28 1.84 -30.29 -18.08
CA SER A 28 0.39 -30.51 -18.15
C SER A 28 -0.41 -30.00 -16.94
N GLN A 29 0.15 -29.05 -16.19
CA GLN A 29 -0.52 -28.44 -15.06
C GLN A 29 -1.28 -27.19 -15.48
N LYS A 30 -2.51 -27.06 -15.03
CA LYS A 30 -3.33 -25.88 -15.24
C LYS A 30 -2.87 -24.75 -14.31
N LYS A 31 -2.31 -23.66 -14.85
CA LYS A 31 -1.87 -22.50 -14.10
C LYS A 31 -2.75 -21.29 -14.41
N MET A 32 -3.23 -20.60 -13.37
CA MET A 32 -3.95 -19.34 -13.54
C MET A 32 -3.00 -18.22 -13.92
N ARG A 33 -3.37 -17.45 -14.94
CA ARG A 33 -2.72 -16.19 -15.30
C ARG A 33 -3.41 -15.07 -14.54
N ASN A 34 -2.65 -14.30 -13.79
CA ASN A 34 -3.14 -13.11 -13.13
C ASN A 34 -2.26 -11.91 -13.48
N THR A 35 -2.87 -10.76 -13.56
CA THR A 35 -2.18 -9.48 -13.72
C THR A 35 -2.86 -8.45 -12.82
N THR A 36 -2.11 -7.45 -12.40
CA THR A 36 -2.63 -6.31 -11.64
C THR A 36 -2.41 -4.99 -12.39
N PHE A 37 -1.83 -5.07 -13.61
CA PHE A 37 -1.45 -3.89 -14.40
C PHE A 37 -2.60 -3.34 -15.24
N ASP A 38 -3.68 -4.10 -15.39
CA ASP A 38 -4.83 -3.78 -16.23
C ASP A 38 -5.91 -2.95 -15.52
N TRP A 39 -5.70 -2.60 -14.23
CA TRP A 39 -6.69 -1.87 -13.45
C TRP A 39 -6.09 -0.69 -12.69
N ASN A 40 -6.74 0.45 -12.83
CA ASN A 40 -6.56 1.62 -11.98
C ASN A 40 -7.87 1.93 -11.25
N LEU A 41 -7.77 2.42 -10.04
CA LEU A 41 -8.89 2.71 -9.16
C LEU A 41 -8.91 4.20 -8.86
N LEU A 42 -10.04 4.86 -9.07
CA LEU A 42 -10.24 6.23 -8.67
C LEU A 42 -10.55 6.29 -7.18
N VAL A 43 -9.64 6.84 -6.43
CA VAL A 43 -9.71 6.91 -4.98
C VAL A 43 -9.93 8.32 -4.52
N LYS A 44 -10.88 8.51 -3.59
CA LYS A 44 -11.11 9.76 -2.89
C LYS A 44 -10.44 9.72 -1.53
N TRP A 45 -9.64 10.74 -1.24
CA TRP A 45 -8.92 10.89 0.01
C TRP A 45 -9.72 11.67 1.06
N ALA A 46 -9.22 11.69 2.30
CA ALA A 46 -9.86 12.41 3.40
C ALA A 46 -9.89 13.93 3.21
N ASP A 47 -8.93 14.47 2.46
CA ASP A 47 -8.85 15.88 2.05
C ASP A 47 -9.70 16.22 0.81
N TYR A 48 -10.58 15.29 0.40
CA TYR A 48 -11.44 15.38 -0.79
C TYR A 48 -10.72 15.37 -2.13
N SER A 49 -9.41 15.26 -2.18
CA SER A 49 -8.66 15.05 -3.42
C SER A 49 -8.98 13.67 -4.03
N GLU A 50 -8.81 13.56 -5.34
CA GLU A 50 -9.04 12.32 -6.08
C GLU A 50 -7.77 11.95 -6.86
N SER A 51 -7.45 10.66 -6.90
CA SER A 51 -6.31 10.17 -7.67
C SER A 51 -6.53 8.76 -8.18
N LEU A 52 -5.95 8.48 -9.35
CA LEU A 52 -5.90 7.13 -9.91
C LEU A 52 -4.75 6.35 -9.29
N ILE A 53 -5.08 5.21 -8.70
CA ILE A 53 -4.14 4.34 -8.00
C ILE A 53 -4.17 2.95 -8.64
N SER A 54 -2.99 2.38 -8.89
CA SER A 54 -2.90 1.04 -9.47
C SER A 54 -3.49 -0.03 -8.55
N LEU A 55 -4.11 -1.04 -9.13
CA LEU A 55 -4.64 -2.21 -8.43
C LEU A 55 -3.58 -2.88 -7.56
N LYS A 56 -2.34 -2.97 -8.05
CA LYS A 56 -1.22 -3.56 -7.31
C LYS A 56 -1.02 -2.86 -5.96
N TYR A 57 -0.92 -1.54 -5.96
CA TYR A 57 -0.75 -0.76 -4.74
C TYR A 57 -1.94 -0.90 -3.79
N MET A 58 -3.16 -0.81 -4.31
CA MET A 58 -4.38 -0.92 -3.52
C MET A 58 -4.53 -2.32 -2.88
N LYS A 59 -4.12 -3.36 -3.58
CA LYS A 59 -4.10 -4.73 -3.05
C LYS A 59 -3.15 -4.88 -1.85
N GLU A 60 -2.03 -4.18 -1.85
CA GLU A 60 -1.05 -4.22 -0.76
C GLU A 60 -1.44 -3.34 0.42
N ALA A 61 -1.93 -2.13 0.15
CA ALA A 61 -2.24 -1.13 1.17
C ALA A 61 -3.64 -1.29 1.78
N HIS A 62 -4.65 -1.59 0.96
CA HIS A 62 -6.06 -1.60 1.36
C HIS A 62 -6.85 -2.82 0.84
N PRO A 63 -6.35 -4.06 1.04
CA PRO A 63 -6.92 -5.26 0.41
C PRO A 63 -8.39 -5.51 0.76
N VAL A 64 -8.80 -5.28 1.99
CA VAL A 64 -10.19 -5.55 2.44
C VAL A 64 -11.17 -4.57 1.82
N ILE A 65 -10.82 -3.28 1.73
CA ILE A 65 -11.69 -2.27 1.11
C ILE A 65 -11.83 -2.56 -0.38
N LEU A 66 -10.72 -2.91 -1.03
CA LEU A 66 -10.70 -3.28 -2.44
C LEU A 66 -11.56 -4.51 -2.74
N VAL A 67 -11.56 -5.53 -1.88
CA VAL A 67 -12.40 -6.71 -2.03
C VAL A 67 -13.89 -6.37 -1.87
N LYS A 68 -14.25 -5.53 -0.91
CA LYS A 68 -15.64 -5.07 -0.74
C LYS A 68 -16.11 -4.29 -1.96
N PHE A 69 -15.25 -3.41 -2.49
CA PHE A 69 -15.50 -2.67 -3.72
C PHE A 69 -15.69 -3.60 -4.93
N SER A 70 -14.77 -4.57 -5.13
CA SER A 70 -14.85 -5.51 -6.25
C SER A 70 -16.12 -6.37 -6.24
N LYS A 71 -16.63 -6.71 -5.06
CA LYS A 71 -17.91 -7.41 -4.91
C LYS A 71 -19.11 -6.51 -5.19
N ALA A 72 -19.09 -5.27 -4.73
CA ALA A 72 -20.18 -4.31 -4.95
C ALA A 72 -20.34 -3.95 -6.45
N HIS A 73 -19.27 -4.03 -7.22
CA HIS A 73 -19.27 -3.73 -8.66
C HIS A 73 -19.23 -4.98 -9.56
N ASP A 74 -19.43 -6.19 -9.01
CA ASP A 74 -19.44 -7.46 -9.74
C ASP A 74 -18.19 -7.74 -10.61
N ILE A 75 -17.03 -7.18 -10.18
CA ILE A 75 -15.75 -7.37 -10.86
C ILE A 75 -14.85 -8.43 -10.21
N SER A 76 -15.31 -9.05 -9.13
CA SER A 76 -14.56 -10.05 -8.35
C SER A 76 -14.16 -11.30 -9.14
N ASP A 77 -14.91 -11.63 -10.20
CA ASP A 77 -14.68 -12.80 -11.06
C ASP A 77 -13.68 -12.56 -12.19
N ASN A 78 -13.12 -11.36 -12.28
CA ASN A 78 -12.07 -11.09 -13.26
C ASN A 78 -10.73 -11.72 -12.84
N PRO A 79 -9.88 -12.10 -13.81
CA PRO A 79 -8.59 -12.76 -13.50
C PRO A 79 -7.70 -11.99 -12.53
N SER A 80 -7.82 -10.65 -12.50
CA SER A 80 -7.07 -9.78 -11.61
C SER A 80 -7.52 -9.86 -10.14
N PHE A 81 -8.72 -10.37 -9.87
CA PHE A 81 -9.35 -10.42 -8.54
C PHE A 81 -9.60 -11.86 -8.05
N GLU A 82 -10.02 -12.77 -8.93
CA GLU A 82 -10.51 -14.10 -8.58
C GLU A 82 -9.54 -14.92 -7.72
N CYS A 83 -8.24 -14.81 -7.97
CA CYS A 83 -7.25 -15.62 -7.27
C CYS A 83 -7.07 -15.27 -5.79
N TRP A 84 -7.37 -14.03 -5.35
CA TRP A 84 -7.07 -13.56 -4.00
C TRP A 84 -8.30 -13.05 -3.22
N VAL A 85 -9.37 -12.65 -3.90
CA VAL A 85 -10.60 -12.14 -3.26
C VAL A 85 -11.21 -13.13 -2.26
N PRO A 86 -11.43 -14.42 -2.59
CA PRO A 86 -12.00 -15.37 -1.64
C PRO A 86 -11.11 -15.59 -0.40
N TYR A 87 -9.79 -15.59 -0.58
CA TYR A 87 -8.84 -15.69 0.52
C TYR A 87 -8.91 -14.46 1.43
N THR A 88 -8.91 -13.27 0.85
CA THR A 88 -8.96 -12.02 1.61
C THR A 88 -10.24 -11.91 2.43
N LEU A 89 -11.39 -12.34 1.91
CA LEU A 89 -12.65 -12.35 2.66
C LEU A 89 -12.60 -13.29 3.87
N ARG A 90 -12.02 -14.48 3.71
CA ARG A 90 -11.91 -15.44 4.81
C ARG A 90 -10.91 -15.02 5.89
N LYS A 91 -9.90 -14.26 5.52
CA LYS A 91 -8.79 -13.87 6.40
C LYS A 91 -8.73 -12.37 6.67
N GLN A 92 -9.84 -11.64 6.48
CA GLN A 92 -9.86 -10.18 6.54
C GLN A 92 -9.29 -9.60 7.84
N ASP A 93 -9.59 -10.19 9.00
CA ASP A 93 -9.13 -9.67 10.28
C ASP A 93 -7.61 -9.82 10.46
N VAL A 94 -7.08 -10.97 10.04
CA VAL A 94 -5.63 -11.22 10.05
C VAL A 94 -4.91 -10.30 9.07
N ILE A 95 -5.47 -10.10 7.88
CA ILE A 95 -4.89 -9.21 6.85
C ILE A 95 -4.90 -7.76 7.33
N LEU A 96 -6.00 -7.29 7.92
CA LEU A 96 -6.09 -5.93 8.50
C LEU A 96 -5.06 -5.73 9.61
N SER A 97 -4.92 -6.71 10.50
CA SER A 97 -3.92 -6.68 11.56
C SER A 97 -2.50 -6.59 11.00
N ASN A 98 -2.17 -7.39 9.99
CA ASN A 98 -0.86 -7.38 9.34
C ASN A 98 -0.56 -6.07 8.59
N VAL A 99 -1.56 -5.50 7.90
CA VAL A 99 -1.42 -4.20 7.23
C VAL A 99 -1.16 -3.09 8.25
N LYS A 100 -1.93 -3.05 9.35
CA LYS A 100 -1.73 -2.10 10.45
C LYS A 100 -0.35 -2.24 11.08
N ALA A 101 0.10 -3.48 11.33
CA ALA A 101 1.42 -3.75 11.89
C ALA A 101 2.55 -3.28 10.96
N ARG A 102 2.41 -3.47 9.64
CA ARG A 102 3.37 -3.00 8.63
C ARG A 102 3.46 -1.47 8.61
N ILE A 103 2.31 -0.78 8.56
CA ILE A 103 2.27 0.69 8.60
C ILE A 103 2.91 1.20 9.90
N ARG A 104 2.57 0.61 11.03
CA ARG A 104 3.14 0.98 12.33
C ARG A 104 4.67 0.78 12.38
N LYS A 105 5.17 -0.31 11.79
CA LYS A 105 6.61 -0.59 11.71
C LYS A 105 7.37 0.41 10.82
N THR A 106 6.75 0.93 9.77
CA THR A 106 7.39 1.87 8.83
C THR A 106 7.29 3.33 9.24
N THR A 107 6.26 3.70 10.01
CA THR A 107 6.00 5.09 10.40
C THR A 107 6.22 5.37 11.88
N GLN A 108 6.27 4.32 12.72
CA GLN A 108 6.43 4.45 14.17
C GLN A 108 7.41 3.42 14.70
N LYS A 109 8.26 3.85 15.64
CA LYS A 109 9.15 2.98 16.39
C LYS A 109 8.98 3.29 17.88
N TYR A 110 8.65 2.26 18.66
CA TYR A 110 8.36 2.40 20.10
C TYR A 110 7.25 3.40 20.44
N GLY A 111 6.25 3.53 19.57
CA GLY A 111 5.16 4.49 19.74
C GLY A 111 5.47 5.93 19.32
N ILE A 112 6.71 6.19 18.85
CA ILE A 112 7.15 7.49 18.37
C ILE A 112 7.09 7.48 16.84
N GLU A 113 6.48 8.51 16.26
CA GLU A 113 6.43 8.68 14.81
C GLU A 113 7.82 9.00 14.25
N ILE A 114 8.23 8.25 13.21
CA ILE A 114 9.52 8.43 12.55
C ILE A 114 9.39 9.49 11.46
N PRO A 115 10.13 10.60 11.51
CA PRO A 115 10.07 11.61 10.46
C PRO A 115 10.67 11.09 9.16
N THR A 116 10.06 11.47 8.03
CA THR A 116 10.53 11.11 6.69
C THR A 116 11.56 12.10 6.12
N ASN A 117 11.62 13.30 6.68
CA ASN A 117 12.56 14.37 6.30
C ASN A 117 12.67 15.40 7.44
N ILE A 118 13.61 16.35 7.29
CA ILE A 118 13.90 17.39 8.29
C ILE A 118 12.68 18.30 8.56
N ASN A 119 11.92 18.65 7.54
CA ASN A 119 10.72 19.48 7.72
C ASN A 119 9.64 18.74 8.51
N HIS A 120 9.50 17.43 8.29
CA HIS A 120 8.61 16.57 9.06
C HIS A 120 9.07 16.45 10.52
N ALA A 121 10.37 16.28 10.76
CA ALA A 121 10.96 16.26 12.10
C ALA A 121 10.67 17.54 12.87
N ASN A 122 10.91 18.70 12.25
CA ASN A 122 10.62 20.00 12.85
C ASN A 122 9.11 20.24 13.12
N ARG A 123 8.24 19.66 12.30
CA ARG A 123 6.80 19.70 12.54
C ARG A 123 6.41 18.86 13.74
N LEU A 124 6.91 17.61 13.84
CA LEU A 124 6.64 16.71 14.97
C LEU A 124 7.14 17.33 16.29
N ASP A 125 8.32 17.95 16.30
CA ASP A 125 8.84 18.63 17.50
C ASP A 125 7.92 19.79 17.93
N ARG A 126 7.37 20.54 16.97
CA ARG A 126 6.40 21.63 17.27
C ARG A 126 5.07 21.09 17.79
N GLU A 127 4.53 20.04 17.16
CA GLU A 127 3.26 19.43 17.56
C GLU A 127 3.34 18.79 18.95
N ASN A 128 4.50 18.22 19.28
CA ASN A 128 4.73 17.56 20.57
C ASN A 128 5.36 18.51 21.64
N ASN A 129 5.57 19.80 21.31
CA ASN A 129 6.22 20.79 22.17
C ASN A 129 7.56 20.30 22.76
N ASN A 130 8.39 19.67 21.93
CA ASN A 130 9.72 19.18 22.31
C ASN A 130 10.75 19.47 21.20
N THR A 131 12.02 19.08 21.42
CA THR A 131 13.14 19.26 20.48
C THR A 131 13.81 17.92 20.13
N LEU A 132 13.14 16.82 20.37
CA LEU A 132 13.70 15.46 20.34
C LEU A 132 14.36 15.13 18.98
N TRP A 133 13.71 15.45 17.88
CA TRP A 133 14.24 15.17 16.56
C TRP A 133 15.35 16.13 16.17
N ARG A 134 15.25 17.40 16.54
CA ARG A 134 16.31 18.42 16.33
C ARG A 134 17.58 18.02 17.07
N ASP A 135 17.47 17.62 18.33
CA ASP A 135 18.61 17.22 19.17
C ASP A 135 19.24 15.94 18.64
N THR A 136 18.43 14.97 18.20
CA THR A 136 18.91 13.74 17.57
C THR A 136 19.71 14.05 16.30
N LEU A 137 19.20 14.89 15.42
CA LEU A 137 19.89 15.32 14.20
C LEU A 137 21.20 16.04 14.50
N ALA A 138 21.22 16.94 15.49
CA ALA A 138 22.42 17.65 15.91
C ALA A 138 23.50 16.69 16.43
N ASN A 139 23.13 15.70 17.23
CA ASN A 139 24.02 14.65 17.71
C ASN A 139 24.58 13.78 16.58
N GLU A 140 23.75 13.37 15.61
CA GLU A 140 24.17 12.60 14.43
C GLU A 140 25.19 13.42 13.59
N ILE A 141 24.92 14.68 13.30
CA ILE A 141 25.82 15.56 12.55
C ILE A 141 27.16 15.73 13.30
N THR A 142 27.12 15.90 14.61
CA THR A 142 28.31 16.02 15.45
C THR A 142 29.14 14.75 15.40
N ASN A 143 28.51 13.57 15.51
CA ASN A 143 29.17 12.28 15.45
C ASN A 143 29.83 12.04 14.08
N ILE A 144 29.16 12.38 12.99
CA ILE A 144 29.73 12.30 11.64
C ILE A 144 30.94 13.26 11.50
N GLY A 145 30.83 14.48 12.04
CA GLY A 145 31.91 15.46 12.03
C GLY A 145 33.16 15.01 12.81
N ILE A 146 32.97 14.24 13.87
CA ILE A 146 34.09 13.61 14.61
C ILE A 146 34.74 12.52 13.76
N PHE A 147 33.97 11.65 13.11
CA PHE A 147 34.49 10.60 12.24
C PHE A 147 35.34 11.15 11.09
N LEU A 148 34.92 12.25 10.44
CA LEU A 148 35.63 12.88 9.35
C LEU A 148 36.93 13.59 9.77
N LYS A 149 37.13 13.87 11.05
CA LYS A 149 38.38 14.44 11.60
C LYS A 149 39.46 13.40 11.89
N TYR A 150 39.10 12.12 11.94
CA TYR A 150 40.02 11.02 12.24
C TYR A 150 40.29 10.08 11.04
N CYS A 151 39.75 10.41 9.85
CA CYS A 151 40.13 9.84 8.55
C CYS A 151 40.95 10.85 7.76
#